data_dff04c4b15942d92726dc3c44f0c7923
#
_entry.id   dff04c4b15942d92726dc3c44f0c7923
#
_cell.length_a   1.000
_cell.length_b   1.000
_cell.length_c   1.000
_cell.angle_alpha   90.00
_cell.angle_beta   90.00
_cell.angle_gamma   90.00
#
_symmetry.space_group_name_H-M   'P 1'
#
loop_
_entity.id
_entity.type
_entity.pdbx_description
1 polymer ?
#
loop_
_entity_poly.entity_id
_entity_poly.type
_entity_poly.pdbx_seq_one_letter_code
_entity_poly.pdbx_strand_id
1 'polypeptide(L)'
;MDELYEKFLSRENFELAYSRIKHWPKNAYKFFYKTDIEAFEVFLSNNLEQLISEIQELKYRPERGCVYYIPKKNYLSRPITLLNFLDLLVYQAITNVVMETFKDKFATTDDRIVFGNIINKDNNSSYFFQFKNWKSQWRTYKQVIKESFKQGYKYISEFDIASFYDCIDHERLLAILRNNGISGQMIDLMERCLQQWTISQTANSVKRCGIPQGPECSGFWGELYLREIDKQLVNCHLDIKYFRYADDMKIMSNDEQVCHKAIALLDFYCKDSCLIAQSGKIATKELDNRSVNEYINSSGLKLSNITYEFKSTGKIKESTHNNLKKKLKAVFDKDSILYLDKTVIKFPFFKLNKDDEVKNIILSHWNELYLTFEGPIYYLNKYYTTDKEVLDKIHTVLLKDDTLFQYNKAIIFDLFDGLPFYTDVYESVLKNGNKRYWIVKYYAIIFYNPVSFIAVFQY
;
A
#
# COMPACT_ATOMS: atom_id res chain seq x y z
N MET A 1 13.82 31.21 -14.98
CA MET A 1 13.30 30.03 -14.22
C MET A 1 13.36 28.85 -15.19
N ASP A 2 13.63 27.66 -14.73
CA ASP A 2 13.67 26.47 -15.59
C ASP A 2 12.24 26.11 -16.03
N GLU A 3 12.01 25.79 -17.30
CA GLU A 3 10.71 25.45 -17.88
C GLU A 3 9.98 24.35 -17.08
N LEU A 4 10.73 23.36 -16.57
CA LEU A 4 10.16 22.28 -15.76
C LEU A 4 9.67 22.78 -14.39
N TYR A 5 10.41 23.70 -13.78
CA TYR A 5 10.02 24.30 -12.51
C TYR A 5 8.83 25.25 -12.67
N GLU A 6 8.74 25.97 -13.80
CA GLU A 6 7.56 26.77 -14.15
C GLU A 6 6.31 25.89 -14.33
N LYS A 7 6.44 24.75 -15.03
CA LYS A 7 5.36 23.77 -15.15
C LYS A 7 4.95 23.21 -13.78
N PHE A 8 5.91 22.95 -12.89
CA PHE A 8 5.61 22.52 -11.52
C PHE A 8 4.76 23.55 -10.79
N LEU A 9 5.14 24.83 -10.88
CA LEU A 9 4.44 25.94 -10.20
C LEU A 9 3.14 26.35 -10.89
N SER A 10 2.80 25.78 -12.04
CA SER A 10 1.58 26.14 -12.75
C SER A 10 0.35 25.74 -11.92
N ARG A 11 -0.68 26.58 -12.01
CA ARG A 11 -1.97 26.33 -11.36
C ARG A 11 -2.59 25.03 -11.82
N GLU A 12 -2.52 24.76 -13.12
CA GLU A 12 -3.06 23.55 -13.75
C GLU A 12 -2.43 22.28 -13.15
N ASN A 13 -1.13 22.33 -12.83
CA ASN A 13 -0.45 21.18 -12.21
C ASN A 13 -0.95 20.94 -10.77
N PHE A 14 -1.17 21.99 -9.98
CA PHE A 14 -1.69 21.86 -8.63
C PHE A 14 -3.18 21.46 -8.62
N GLU A 15 -3.98 21.95 -9.56
CA GLU A 15 -5.37 21.48 -9.76
C GLU A 15 -5.40 19.99 -10.14
N LEU A 16 -4.47 19.55 -11.00
CA LEU A 16 -4.30 18.14 -11.33
C LEU A 16 -3.87 17.33 -10.09
N ALA A 17 -2.93 17.83 -9.29
CA ALA A 17 -2.49 17.17 -8.07
C ALA A 17 -3.66 16.98 -7.08
N TYR A 18 -4.43 18.03 -6.85
CA TYR A 18 -5.64 17.97 -6.04
C TYR A 18 -6.66 16.97 -6.58
N SER A 19 -6.93 17.02 -7.88
CA SER A 19 -7.88 16.11 -8.54
C SER A 19 -7.44 14.66 -8.43
N ARG A 20 -6.16 14.35 -8.60
CA ARG A 20 -5.60 12.99 -8.42
C ARG A 20 -5.79 12.51 -7.00
N ILE A 21 -5.45 13.31 -5.99
CA ILE A 21 -5.64 12.96 -4.58
C ILE A 21 -7.13 12.73 -4.27
N LYS A 22 -8.01 13.59 -4.75
CA LYS A 22 -9.47 13.46 -4.57
C LYS A 22 -10.03 12.19 -5.18
N HIS A 23 -9.48 11.72 -6.31
CA HIS A 23 -9.94 10.54 -7.04
C HIS A 23 -9.17 9.26 -6.72
N TRP A 24 -8.19 9.28 -5.82
CA TRP A 24 -7.51 8.06 -5.39
C TRP A 24 -8.51 6.96 -5.00
N PRO A 25 -8.17 5.68 -5.25
CA PRO A 25 -9.01 4.59 -4.80
C PRO A 25 -9.30 4.68 -3.31
N LYS A 26 -10.52 4.35 -2.89
CA LYS A 26 -10.88 4.30 -1.48
C LYS A 26 -10.01 3.25 -0.77
N ASN A 27 -9.14 3.70 0.09
CA ASN A 27 -8.31 2.86 0.95
C ASN A 27 -8.18 3.51 2.33
N ALA A 28 -7.62 2.80 3.30
CA ALA A 28 -7.43 3.30 4.66
C ALA A 28 -6.61 4.60 4.70
N TYR A 29 -5.62 4.74 3.81
CA TYR A 29 -4.81 5.95 3.72
C TYR A 29 -5.62 7.20 3.35
N LYS A 30 -6.51 7.08 2.36
CA LYS A 30 -7.36 8.19 1.91
C LYS A 30 -8.36 8.65 2.97
N PHE A 31 -8.77 7.77 3.85
CA PHE A 31 -9.71 8.10 4.93
C PHE A 31 -9.19 9.26 5.78
N PHE A 32 -7.90 9.30 6.09
CA PHE A 32 -7.29 10.36 6.89
C PHE A 32 -7.41 11.75 6.27
N TYR A 33 -7.53 11.86 4.95
CA TYR A 33 -7.61 13.13 4.23
C TYR A 33 -9.03 13.56 3.86
N LYS A 34 -10.04 12.84 4.31
CA LYS A 34 -11.43 13.17 3.94
C LYS A 34 -11.79 14.60 4.36
N THR A 35 -11.55 14.93 5.61
CA THR A 35 -11.86 16.26 6.16
C THR A 35 -10.98 17.36 5.55
N ASP A 36 -9.69 17.07 5.34
CA ASP A 36 -8.76 18.01 4.71
C ASP A 36 -9.19 18.35 3.27
N ILE A 37 -9.59 17.32 2.49
CA ILE A 37 -10.09 17.49 1.13
C ILE A 37 -11.35 18.35 1.15
N GLU A 38 -12.32 18.04 2.01
CA GLU A 38 -13.58 18.80 2.13
C GLU A 38 -13.35 20.25 2.54
N ALA A 39 -12.49 20.49 3.53
CA ALA A 39 -12.15 21.85 4.00
C ALA A 39 -11.37 22.65 2.95
N PHE A 40 -10.40 22.02 2.28
CA PHE A 40 -9.58 22.67 1.26
C PHE A 40 -10.41 23.05 0.02
N GLU A 41 -11.43 22.27 -0.30
CA GLU A 41 -12.33 22.50 -1.45
C GLU A 41 -13.18 23.76 -1.30
N VAL A 42 -13.49 24.18 -0.08
CA VAL A 42 -14.32 25.39 0.18
C VAL A 42 -13.71 26.65 -0.46
N PHE A 43 -12.37 26.78 -0.42
CA PHE A 43 -11.64 27.89 -1.01
C PHE A 43 -10.52 27.40 -1.93
N LEU A 44 -10.81 26.41 -2.76
CA LEU A 44 -9.81 25.68 -3.56
C LEU A 44 -8.88 26.62 -4.34
N SER A 45 -9.44 27.60 -5.05
CA SER A 45 -8.65 28.53 -5.86
C SER A 45 -7.63 29.30 -5.02
N ASN A 46 -8.10 29.92 -3.94
CA ASN A 46 -7.27 30.75 -3.06
C ASN A 46 -6.21 29.89 -2.33
N ASN A 47 -6.60 28.71 -1.87
CA ASN A 47 -5.69 27.80 -1.16
C ASN A 47 -4.56 27.31 -2.08
N LEU A 48 -4.85 27.01 -3.35
CA LEU A 48 -3.82 26.64 -4.33
C LEU A 48 -2.91 27.82 -4.67
N GLU A 49 -3.46 29.00 -4.91
CA GLU A 49 -2.70 30.23 -5.20
C GLU A 49 -1.77 30.59 -4.04
N GLN A 50 -2.25 30.49 -2.80
CA GLN A 50 -1.43 30.72 -1.61
C GLN A 50 -0.27 29.71 -1.54
N LEU A 51 -0.52 28.42 -1.69
CA LEU A 51 0.53 27.40 -1.63
C LEU A 51 1.59 27.62 -2.72
N ILE A 52 1.16 27.91 -3.95
CA ILE A 52 2.07 28.21 -5.07
C ILE A 52 2.93 29.44 -4.75
N SER A 53 2.32 30.52 -4.26
CA SER A 53 3.05 31.74 -3.85
C SER A 53 4.06 31.47 -2.74
N GLU A 54 3.70 30.69 -1.72
CA GLU A 54 4.62 30.29 -0.64
C GLU A 54 5.82 29.49 -1.15
N ILE A 55 5.62 28.62 -2.16
CA ILE A 55 6.72 27.87 -2.78
C ILE A 55 7.60 28.80 -3.60
N GLN A 56 7.02 29.71 -4.40
CA GLN A 56 7.75 30.69 -5.24
C GLN A 56 8.59 31.64 -4.38
N GLU A 57 8.05 32.10 -3.26
CA GLU A 57 8.70 33.00 -2.34
C GLU A 57 9.65 32.27 -1.35
N LEU A 58 9.88 30.98 -1.54
CA LEU A 58 10.69 30.15 -0.66
C LEU A 58 10.24 30.15 0.81
N LYS A 59 8.96 30.41 1.04
CA LYS A 59 8.33 30.40 2.39
C LYS A 59 7.81 29.02 2.77
N TYR A 60 7.43 28.19 1.78
CA TYR A 60 6.96 26.84 2.03
C TYR A 60 8.00 26.02 2.82
N ARG A 61 7.55 25.38 3.88
CA ARG A 61 8.35 24.50 4.74
C ARG A 61 7.63 23.16 4.87
N PRO A 62 8.22 22.06 4.35
CA PRO A 62 7.64 20.75 4.54
C PRO A 62 7.58 20.38 6.02
N GLU A 63 6.53 19.73 6.44
CA GLU A 63 6.33 19.27 7.80
C GLU A 63 6.80 17.83 8.00
N ARG A 64 6.98 17.44 9.25
CA ARG A 64 7.36 16.06 9.58
C ARG A 64 6.21 15.11 9.29
N GLY A 65 6.50 14.04 8.54
CA GLY A 65 5.53 12.96 8.32
C GLY A 65 5.19 12.21 9.62
N CYS A 66 3.90 11.92 9.82
CA CYS A 66 3.43 11.06 10.91
C CYS A 66 3.43 9.60 10.47
N VAL A 67 3.99 8.68 11.27
CA VAL A 67 4.07 7.26 10.92
C VAL A 67 3.16 6.43 11.81
N TYR A 68 2.36 5.56 11.17
CA TYR A 68 1.66 4.48 11.85
C TYR A 68 2.02 3.12 11.23
N TYR A 69 1.74 2.03 11.95
CA TYR A 69 2.24 0.71 11.60
C TYR A 69 1.10 -0.27 11.33
N ILE A 70 1.05 -0.82 10.11
CA ILE A 70 0.11 -1.87 9.72
C ILE A 70 0.77 -3.24 9.91
N PRO A 71 0.04 -4.24 10.45
CA PRO A 71 0.56 -5.59 10.64
C PRO A 71 1.02 -6.26 9.34
N LYS A 72 2.17 -6.92 9.41
CA LYS A 72 2.69 -7.85 8.38
C LYS A 72 2.79 -9.27 8.97
N LYS A 73 3.03 -10.26 8.08
CA LYS A 73 3.30 -11.64 8.50
C LYS A 73 4.45 -11.71 9.53
N ASN A 74 4.46 -12.73 10.35
CA ASN A 74 5.49 -12.99 11.38
C ASN A 74 5.62 -11.83 12.38
N TYR A 75 4.50 -11.20 12.73
CA TYR A 75 4.41 -10.08 13.69
C TYR A 75 5.28 -8.87 13.35
N LEU A 76 5.73 -8.77 12.11
CA LEU A 76 6.37 -7.57 11.59
C LEU A 76 5.32 -6.48 11.31
N SER A 77 5.79 -5.27 11.05
CA SER A 77 4.93 -4.14 10.72
C SER A 77 5.40 -3.41 9.47
N ARG A 78 4.46 -2.78 8.77
CA ARG A 78 4.71 -1.89 7.66
C ARG A 78 4.48 -0.46 8.12
N PRO A 79 5.49 0.41 8.07
CA PRO A 79 5.28 1.83 8.32
C PRO A 79 4.44 2.43 7.17
N ILE A 80 3.49 3.28 7.53
CA ILE A 80 2.74 4.11 6.61
C ILE A 80 2.94 5.55 7.05
N THR A 81 3.36 6.40 6.13
CA THR A 81 3.65 7.82 6.40
C THR A 81 2.47 8.67 5.98
N LEU A 82 1.83 9.34 6.92
CA LEU A 82 0.86 10.40 6.67
C LEU A 82 1.62 11.72 6.55
N LEU A 83 1.51 12.36 5.42
CA LEU A 83 1.99 13.71 5.18
C LEU A 83 0.93 14.73 5.62
N ASN A 84 1.32 15.96 5.94
CA ASN A 84 0.40 17.08 5.95
C ASN A 84 -0.28 17.21 4.58
N PHE A 85 -1.51 17.70 4.51
CA PHE A 85 -2.26 17.74 3.24
C PHE A 85 -1.59 18.63 2.19
N LEU A 86 -0.99 19.76 2.58
CA LEU A 86 -0.22 20.61 1.67
C LEU A 86 1.04 19.91 1.16
N ASP A 87 1.74 19.18 2.02
CA ASP A 87 2.88 18.36 1.64
C ASP A 87 2.49 17.25 0.66
N LEU A 88 1.33 16.66 0.85
CA LEU A 88 0.79 15.66 -0.06
C LEU A 88 0.49 16.26 -1.44
N LEU A 89 -0.06 17.49 -1.49
CA LEU A 89 -0.28 18.23 -2.73
C LEU A 89 1.05 18.53 -3.44
N VAL A 90 2.05 19.02 -2.70
CA VAL A 90 3.39 19.30 -3.24
C VAL A 90 4.03 18.03 -3.78
N TYR A 91 3.95 16.91 -3.03
CA TYR A 91 4.50 15.63 -3.47
C TYR A 91 3.84 15.13 -4.75
N GLN A 92 2.51 15.24 -4.84
CA GLN A 92 1.77 14.85 -6.05
C GLN A 92 2.09 15.80 -7.22
N ALA A 93 2.21 17.11 -6.98
CA ALA A 93 2.52 18.11 -8.02
C ALA A 93 3.94 17.90 -8.59
N ILE A 94 4.94 17.64 -7.75
CA ILE A 94 6.29 17.24 -8.18
C ILE A 94 6.21 15.95 -9.02
N THR A 95 5.48 14.95 -8.52
CA THR A 95 5.33 13.66 -9.20
C THR A 95 4.70 13.81 -10.58
N ASN A 96 3.69 14.68 -10.75
CA ASN A 96 3.03 14.90 -12.03
C ASN A 96 4.03 15.32 -13.12
N VAL A 97 4.86 16.33 -12.81
CA VAL A 97 5.80 16.93 -13.77
C VAL A 97 6.96 15.99 -14.07
N VAL A 98 7.52 15.37 -13.03
CA VAL A 98 8.61 14.39 -13.20
C VAL A 98 8.11 13.16 -13.98
N MET A 99 6.92 12.67 -13.67
CA MET A 99 6.31 11.53 -14.39
C MET A 99 6.16 11.81 -15.89
N GLU A 100 5.75 13.03 -16.26
CA GLU A 100 5.62 13.41 -17.68
C GLU A 100 6.97 13.36 -18.40
N THR A 101 8.08 13.80 -17.74
CA THR A 101 9.43 13.71 -18.28
C THR A 101 9.90 12.27 -18.53
N PHE A 102 9.43 11.33 -17.73
CA PHE A 102 9.79 9.91 -17.85
C PHE A 102 8.81 9.06 -18.66
N LYS A 103 7.65 9.60 -19.03
CA LYS A 103 6.56 8.89 -19.69
C LYS A 103 7.00 8.07 -20.91
N ASP A 104 7.78 8.66 -21.81
CA ASP A 104 8.26 7.98 -23.01
C ASP A 104 9.44 7.05 -22.73
N LYS A 105 10.32 7.42 -21.80
CA LYS A 105 11.45 6.58 -21.38
C LYS A 105 10.98 5.25 -20.75
N PHE A 106 9.83 5.26 -20.05
CA PHE A 106 9.26 4.04 -19.48
C PHE A 106 8.53 3.19 -20.52
N ALA A 107 8.02 3.78 -21.59
CA ALA A 107 7.29 3.07 -22.63
C ALA A 107 8.10 1.97 -23.32
N THR A 108 9.41 2.18 -23.48
CA THR A 108 10.30 1.26 -24.20
C THR A 108 10.73 0.05 -23.38
N THR A 109 10.57 0.08 -22.06
CA THR A 109 11.01 -0.98 -21.15
C THR A 109 9.86 -1.73 -20.49
N ASP A 110 8.61 -1.22 -20.59
CA ASP A 110 7.46 -1.79 -19.91
C ASP A 110 6.87 -3.02 -20.60
N ASP A 111 7.21 -3.26 -21.87
CA ASP A 111 6.62 -4.35 -22.62
C ASP A 111 6.96 -5.72 -22.01
N ARG A 112 5.98 -6.26 -21.27
CA ARG A 112 5.99 -7.62 -20.71
C ARG A 112 7.05 -7.87 -19.62
N ILE A 113 7.64 -6.82 -19.07
CA ILE A 113 8.65 -6.90 -17.99
C ILE A 113 8.07 -6.33 -16.70
N VAL A 114 7.56 -5.08 -16.74
CA VAL A 114 7.01 -4.37 -15.59
C VAL A 114 5.49 -4.32 -15.66
N PHE A 115 4.81 -4.64 -14.56
CA PHE A 115 3.35 -4.73 -14.49
C PHE A 115 2.74 -3.93 -13.34
N GLY A 116 3.53 -3.51 -12.35
CA GLY A 116 3.11 -2.63 -11.27
C GLY A 116 3.26 -1.15 -11.65
N ASN A 117 2.38 -0.29 -11.15
CA ASN A 117 2.45 1.17 -11.26
C ASN A 117 2.76 1.71 -12.68
N ILE A 118 2.22 1.07 -13.70
CA ILE A 118 2.41 1.48 -15.10
C ILE A 118 1.73 2.82 -15.33
N ILE A 119 2.49 3.80 -15.80
CA ILE A 119 1.99 5.15 -16.10
C ILE A 119 0.84 5.08 -17.09
N ASN A 120 -0.27 5.72 -16.75
CA ASN A 120 -1.39 5.86 -17.64
C ASN A 120 -1.10 6.97 -18.67
N LYS A 121 -1.11 6.61 -19.95
CA LYS A 121 -0.81 7.52 -21.07
C LYS A 121 -2.06 8.09 -21.74
N ASP A 122 -3.24 7.62 -21.31
CA ASP A 122 -4.49 8.05 -21.92
C ASP A 122 -4.84 9.47 -21.46
N ASN A 123 -4.93 10.40 -22.43
CA ASN A 123 -5.30 11.80 -22.20
C ASN A 123 -6.81 12.04 -22.05
N ASN A 124 -7.62 10.97 -21.95
CA ASN A 124 -9.08 11.02 -21.87
C ASN A 124 -9.59 11.09 -20.42
N SER A 125 -10.85 10.75 -20.20
CA SER A 125 -11.51 10.76 -18.87
C SER A 125 -10.81 9.99 -17.74
N SER A 126 -9.81 9.17 -18.08
CA SER A 126 -8.92 8.48 -17.16
C SER A 126 -7.71 9.31 -16.68
N TYR A 127 -7.59 10.57 -17.07
CA TYR A 127 -6.48 11.49 -16.76
C TYR A 127 -6.18 11.65 -15.25
N PHE A 128 -7.21 11.52 -14.41
CA PHE A 128 -7.04 11.56 -12.95
C PHE A 128 -6.31 10.32 -12.39
N PHE A 129 -6.36 9.19 -13.09
CA PHE A 129 -5.65 7.99 -12.67
C PHE A 129 -4.25 7.98 -13.26
N GLN A 130 -3.26 8.23 -12.41
CA GLN A 130 -1.85 8.28 -12.84
C GLN A 130 -1.32 6.93 -13.30
N PHE A 131 -1.90 5.82 -12.84
CA PHE A 131 -1.50 4.47 -13.22
C PHE A 131 -2.61 3.70 -13.93
N LYS A 132 -2.24 2.76 -14.80
CA LYS A 132 -3.15 1.80 -15.41
C LYS A 132 -3.82 0.94 -14.33
N ASN A 133 -5.01 0.44 -14.64
CA ASN A 133 -5.78 -0.37 -13.71
C ASN A 133 -4.98 -1.61 -13.24
N TRP A 134 -4.70 -1.70 -11.95
CA TRP A 134 -3.88 -2.76 -11.37
C TRP A 134 -4.43 -4.18 -11.59
N LYS A 135 -5.78 -4.36 -11.66
CA LYS A 135 -6.40 -5.67 -11.91
C LYS A 135 -6.12 -6.17 -13.33
N SER A 136 -6.12 -5.27 -14.29
CA SER A 136 -5.75 -5.55 -15.67
C SER A 136 -4.28 -5.98 -15.74
N GLN A 137 -3.39 -5.17 -15.16
CA GLN A 137 -1.94 -5.45 -15.14
C GLN A 137 -1.63 -6.78 -14.42
N TRP A 138 -2.29 -7.05 -13.30
CA TRP A 138 -2.14 -8.32 -12.59
C TRP A 138 -2.58 -9.55 -13.42
N ARG A 139 -3.65 -9.42 -14.24
CA ARG A 139 -4.05 -10.50 -15.15
C ARG A 139 -2.98 -10.73 -16.23
N THR A 140 -2.48 -9.66 -16.84
CA THR A 140 -1.43 -9.72 -17.86
C THR A 140 -0.15 -10.36 -17.28
N TYR A 141 0.26 -9.95 -16.08
CA TYR A 141 1.39 -10.53 -15.36
C TYR A 141 1.28 -12.06 -15.21
N LYS A 142 0.13 -12.53 -14.73
CA LYS A 142 -0.15 -13.97 -14.62
C LYS A 142 -0.15 -14.69 -15.97
N GLN A 143 -0.69 -14.06 -17.00
CA GLN A 143 -0.72 -14.63 -18.35
C GLN A 143 0.68 -14.78 -18.92
N VAL A 144 1.54 -13.80 -18.75
CA VAL A 144 2.91 -13.82 -19.26
C VAL A 144 3.74 -14.93 -18.57
N ILE A 145 3.58 -15.14 -17.27
CA ILE A 145 4.19 -16.28 -16.55
C ILE A 145 3.73 -17.60 -17.18
N LYS A 146 2.44 -17.76 -17.43
CA LYS A 146 1.89 -18.98 -18.06
C LYS A 146 2.38 -19.19 -19.48
N GLU A 147 2.51 -18.12 -20.26
CA GLU A 147 3.05 -18.18 -21.63
C GLU A 147 4.54 -18.57 -21.62
N SER A 148 5.32 -18.01 -20.70
CA SER A 148 6.73 -18.36 -20.55
C SER A 148 6.93 -19.83 -20.16
N PHE A 149 6.10 -20.35 -19.26
CA PHE A 149 6.09 -21.80 -18.95
C PHE A 149 5.82 -22.66 -20.20
N LYS A 150 4.83 -22.27 -21.04
CA LYS A 150 4.55 -22.98 -22.30
C LYS A 150 5.70 -22.92 -23.31
N GLN A 151 6.57 -21.90 -23.22
CA GLN A 151 7.78 -21.74 -24.02
C GLN A 151 8.95 -22.58 -23.51
N GLY A 152 8.77 -23.34 -22.43
CA GLY A 152 9.81 -24.21 -21.85
C GLY A 152 10.54 -23.64 -20.62
N TYR A 153 10.22 -22.41 -20.20
CA TYR A 153 10.81 -21.80 -19.00
C TYR A 153 10.12 -22.38 -17.74
N LYS A 154 10.58 -23.54 -17.29
CA LYS A 154 9.91 -24.30 -16.23
C LYS A 154 10.38 -24.00 -14.82
N TYR A 155 11.58 -23.46 -14.62
CA TYR A 155 12.05 -23.00 -13.32
C TYR A 155 11.63 -21.56 -13.09
N ILE A 156 11.11 -21.27 -11.90
CA ILE A 156 10.75 -19.90 -11.49
C ILE A 156 11.41 -19.58 -10.16
N SER A 157 12.12 -18.45 -10.12
CA SER A 157 12.68 -17.87 -8.90
C SER A 157 11.90 -16.66 -8.48
N GLU A 158 11.59 -16.56 -7.19
CA GLU A 158 10.99 -15.38 -6.56
C GLU A 158 12.07 -14.57 -5.86
N PHE A 159 11.99 -13.24 -5.98
CA PHE A 159 12.88 -12.31 -5.32
C PHE A 159 12.07 -11.13 -4.76
N ASP A 160 12.30 -10.78 -3.52
CA ASP A 160 11.61 -9.69 -2.81
C ASP A 160 12.65 -8.79 -2.12
N ILE A 161 12.37 -7.50 -2.06
CA ILE A 161 13.24 -6.51 -1.43
C ILE A 161 12.72 -6.23 -0.01
N ALA A 162 13.62 -6.28 0.97
CA ALA A 162 13.27 -5.98 2.35
C ALA A 162 12.99 -4.47 2.52
N SER A 163 11.81 -4.13 3.03
CA SER A 163 11.44 -2.74 3.34
C SER A 163 11.74 -1.75 2.22
N PHE A 164 11.39 -2.10 0.99
CA PHE A 164 11.79 -1.40 -0.24
C PHE A 164 11.67 0.13 -0.13
N TYR A 165 10.50 0.66 0.23
CA TYR A 165 10.27 2.11 0.34
C TYR A 165 11.12 2.78 1.42
N ASP A 166 11.47 2.06 2.50
CA ASP A 166 12.31 2.58 3.58
C ASP A 166 13.81 2.60 3.21
N CYS A 167 14.21 1.83 2.19
CA CYS A 167 15.60 1.66 1.75
C CYS A 167 15.97 2.52 0.54
N ILE A 168 15.02 3.21 -0.11
CA ILE A 168 15.31 4.09 -1.25
C ILE A 168 16.27 5.19 -0.80
N ASP A 169 17.50 5.16 -1.30
CA ASP A 169 18.54 6.15 -1.00
C ASP A 169 18.24 7.48 -1.66
N HIS A 170 18.28 8.58 -0.89
CA HIS A 170 17.92 9.90 -1.39
C HIS A 170 18.92 10.40 -2.43
N GLU A 171 20.24 10.26 -2.16
CA GLU A 171 21.24 10.76 -3.09
C GLU A 171 21.17 10.06 -4.44
N ARG A 172 21.00 8.74 -4.44
CA ARG A 172 20.80 7.97 -5.67
C ARG A 172 19.51 8.37 -6.39
N LEU A 173 18.40 8.56 -5.68
CA LEU A 173 17.15 9.02 -6.29
C LEU A 173 17.32 10.39 -6.94
N LEU A 174 17.94 11.33 -6.23
CA LEU A 174 18.21 12.68 -6.76
C LEU A 174 19.22 12.65 -7.92
N ALA A 175 20.22 11.76 -7.89
CA ALA A 175 21.15 11.56 -9.00
C ALA A 175 20.43 11.05 -10.26
N ILE A 176 19.46 10.12 -10.12
CA ILE A 176 18.62 9.68 -11.24
C ILE A 176 17.88 10.89 -11.85
N LEU A 177 17.34 11.78 -11.03
CA LEU A 177 16.66 12.99 -11.50
C LEU A 177 17.62 13.92 -12.24
N ARG A 178 18.79 14.25 -11.66
CA ARG A 178 19.83 15.10 -12.28
C ARG A 178 20.26 14.56 -13.66
N ASN A 179 20.54 13.26 -13.73
CA ASN A 179 20.99 12.59 -14.95
C ASN A 179 19.91 12.55 -16.06
N ASN A 180 18.65 12.81 -15.70
CA ASN A 180 17.53 12.87 -16.64
C ASN A 180 17.03 14.29 -16.91
N GLY A 181 17.79 15.33 -16.51
CA GLY A 181 17.52 16.71 -16.85
C GLY A 181 16.48 17.41 -15.97
N ILE A 182 16.22 16.86 -14.77
CA ILE A 182 15.38 17.57 -13.79
C ILE A 182 16.19 18.73 -13.19
N SER A 183 15.54 19.87 -13.01
CA SER A 183 16.20 21.10 -12.59
C SER A 183 16.72 21.08 -11.16
N GLY A 184 17.75 21.91 -10.89
CA GLY A 184 18.30 22.07 -9.55
C GLY A 184 17.26 22.53 -8.53
N GLN A 185 16.41 23.50 -8.88
CA GLN A 185 15.37 24.01 -8.00
C GLN A 185 14.35 22.92 -7.59
N MET A 186 13.98 22.05 -8.54
CA MET A 186 13.08 20.93 -8.26
C MET A 186 13.77 19.89 -7.36
N ILE A 187 15.05 19.62 -7.61
CA ILE A 187 15.85 18.68 -6.81
C ILE A 187 16.01 19.18 -5.37
N ASP A 188 16.35 20.45 -5.19
CA ASP A 188 16.50 21.08 -3.88
C ASP A 188 15.20 21.06 -3.08
N LEU A 189 14.07 21.28 -3.75
CA LEU A 189 12.76 21.17 -3.13
C LEU A 189 12.47 19.73 -2.69
N MET A 190 12.69 18.76 -3.59
CA MET A 190 12.45 17.34 -3.31
C MET A 190 13.35 16.83 -2.18
N GLU A 191 14.62 17.23 -2.15
CA GLU A 191 15.55 16.86 -1.08
C GLU A 191 15.06 17.37 0.28
N ARG A 192 14.69 18.65 0.38
CA ARG A 192 14.14 19.23 1.62
C ARG A 192 12.88 18.50 2.07
N CYS A 193 11.99 18.19 1.13
CA CYS A 193 10.76 17.44 1.40
C CYS A 193 11.08 16.04 1.95
N LEU A 194 11.93 15.28 1.27
CA LEU A 194 12.30 13.92 1.69
C LEU A 194 12.94 13.92 3.08
N GLN A 195 13.84 14.86 3.36
CA GLN A 195 14.49 14.98 4.67
C GLN A 195 13.49 15.20 5.81
N GLN A 196 12.44 15.97 5.59
CA GLN A 196 11.39 16.22 6.59
C GLN A 196 10.39 15.07 6.69
N TRP A 197 9.90 14.56 5.54
CA TRP A 197 8.88 13.52 5.52
C TRP A 197 9.36 12.18 6.09
N THR A 198 10.68 11.90 6.02
CA THR A 198 11.26 10.65 6.48
C THR A 198 12.06 10.76 7.78
N ILE A 199 11.99 11.89 8.46
CA ILE A 199 12.72 12.11 9.71
C ILE A 199 12.45 11.00 10.73
N SER A 200 13.47 10.60 11.48
CA SER A 200 13.33 9.54 12.49
C SER A 200 12.30 9.90 13.56
N GLN A 201 11.34 9.01 13.80
CA GLN A 201 10.28 9.23 14.79
C GLN A 201 10.79 9.19 16.23
N THR A 202 11.91 8.51 16.48
CA THR A 202 12.47 8.30 17.83
C THR A 202 13.70 9.15 18.10
N ALA A 203 14.63 9.20 17.14
CA ALA A 203 15.93 9.86 17.32
C ALA A 203 15.91 11.34 16.92
N ASN A 204 14.81 11.85 16.34
CA ASN A 204 14.71 13.21 15.83
C ASN A 204 15.88 13.61 14.89
N SER A 205 16.34 12.63 14.11
CA SER A 205 17.46 12.77 13.19
C SER A 205 17.00 12.65 11.75
N VAL A 206 17.63 13.40 10.85
CA VAL A 206 17.41 13.30 9.41
C VAL A 206 17.88 11.94 8.92
N LYS A 207 17.03 11.23 8.18
CA LYS A 207 17.41 10.04 7.43
C LYS A 207 17.80 10.47 6.01
N ARG A 208 18.75 9.74 5.43
CA ARG A 208 19.13 9.90 4.01
C ARG A 208 18.54 8.79 3.13
N CYS A 209 17.56 8.09 3.63
CA CYS A 209 16.87 7.04 2.91
C CYS A 209 15.38 7.00 3.27
N GLY A 210 14.62 6.37 2.40
CA GLY A 210 13.19 6.19 2.49
C GLY A 210 12.39 7.24 1.75
N ILE A 211 11.21 6.84 1.28
CA ILE A 211 10.19 7.74 0.76
C ILE A 211 8.87 7.46 1.49
N PRO A 212 7.94 8.43 1.54
CA PRO A 212 6.64 8.20 2.20
C PRO A 212 5.92 6.99 1.63
N GLN A 213 5.64 5.98 2.46
CA GLN A 213 4.83 4.83 2.07
C GLN A 213 3.37 5.09 2.41
N GLY A 214 2.48 5.08 1.43
CA GLY A 214 1.05 5.37 1.58
C GLY A 214 0.48 6.21 0.44
N PRO A 215 1.08 7.36 0.09
CA PRO A 215 0.67 8.12 -1.08
C PRO A 215 0.76 7.29 -2.36
N GLU A 216 -0.24 7.40 -3.25
CA GLU A 216 -0.23 6.66 -4.52
C GLU A 216 0.95 7.09 -5.42
N CYS A 217 1.33 8.36 -5.37
CA CYS A 217 2.47 8.90 -6.10
C CYS A 217 3.80 8.23 -5.72
N SER A 218 3.96 7.70 -4.52
CA SER A 218 5.16 6.96 -4.12
C SER A 218 5.41 5.72 -4.97
N GLY A 219 4.38 5.15 -5.57
CA GLY A 219 4.52 4.07 -6.55
C GLY A 219 5.40 4.45 -7.74
N PHE A 220 5.26 5.67 -8.27
CA PHE A 220 6.12 6.18 -9.35
C PHE A 220 7.60 6.27 -8.95
N TRP A 221 7.88 6.79 -7.75
CA TRP A 221 9.25 6.94 -7.25
C TRP A 221 9.94 5.59 -7.04
N GLY A 222 9.20 4.60 -6.55
CA GLY A 222 9.67 3.24 -6.47
C GLY A 222 9.96 2.64 -7.85
N GLU A 223 9.07 2.85 -8.83
CA GLU A 223 9.31 2.41 -10.21
C GLU A 223 10.54 3.09 -10.82
N LEU A 224 10.68 4.38 -10.65
CA LEU A 224 11.84 5.14 -11.14
C LEU A 224 13.16 4.58 -10.58
N TYR A 225 13.20 4.26 -9.30
CA TYR A 225 14.38 3.74 -8.64
C TYR A 225 14.80 2.35 -9.13
N LEU A 226 13.84 1.49 -9.44
CA LEU A 226 14.10 0.11 -9.89
C LEU A 226 14.46 0.00 -11.38
N ARG A 227 14.23 1.05 -12.19
CA ARG A 227 14.43 0.99 -13.64
C ARG A 227 15.85 0.66 -14.07
N GLU A 228 16.84 1.10 -13.33
CA GLU A 228 18.23 0.79 -13.66
C GLU A 228 18.54 -0.69 -13.42
N ILE A 229 18.00 -1.26 -12.35
CA ILE A 229 18.10 -2.71 -12.08
C ILE A 229 17.40 -3.51 -13.19
N ASP A 230 16.21 -3.09 -13.62
CA ASP A 230 15.49 -3.74 -14.72
C ASP A 230 16.36 -3.78 -16.00
N LYS A 231 16.99 -2.65 -16.36
CA LYS A 231 17.86 -2.57 -17.56
C LYS A 231 19.07 -3.50 -17.46
N GLN A 232 19.73 -3.52 -16.30
CA GLN A 232 20.89 -4.38 -16.08
C GLN A 232 20.51 -5.86 -16.19
N LEU A 233 19.37 -6.25 -15.62
CA LEU A 233 18.93 -7.64 -15.66
C LEU A 233 18.46 -8.06 -17.05
N VAL A 234 17.80 -7.20 -17.80
CA VAL A 234 17.40 -7.48 -19.19
C VAL A 234 18.62 -7.66 -20.10
N ASN A 235 19.69 -6.92 -19.83
CA ASN A 235 20.93 -6.96 -20.62
C ASN A 235 21.99 -7.94 -20.11
N CYS A 236 21.64 -8.82 -19.16
CA CYS A 236 22.62 -9.72 -18.51
C CYS A 236 23.09 -10.91 -19.36
N HIS A 237 22.62 -11.04 -20.60
CA HIS A 237 22.95 -12.15 -21.54
C HIS A 237 22.65 -13.58 -21.02
N LEU A 238 21.80 -13.72 -20.01
CA LEU A 238 21.29 -15.01 -19.56
C LEU A 238 19.98 -15.37 -20.29
N ASP A 239 19.75 -16.64 -20.57
CA ASP A 239 18.45 -17.09 -21.12
C ASP A 239 17.38 -17.15 -20.01
N ILE A 240 16.83 -15.98 -19.72
CA ILE A 240 15.82 -15.77 -18.70
C ILE A 240 14.61 -14.99 -19.23
N LYS A 241 13.48 -15.16 -18.57
CA LYS A 241 12.34 -14.24 -18.60
C LYS A 241 12.25 -13.56 -17.25
N TYR A 242 12.34 -12.23 -17.26
CA TYR A 242 12.26 -11.38 -16.07
C TYR A 242 10.92 -10.65 -16.02
N PHE A 243 10.28 -10.65 -14.85
CA PHE A 243 9.00 -10.01 -14.61
C PHE A 243 9.01 -9.30 -13.27
N ARG A 244 8.43 -8.10 -13.21
CA ARG A 244 8.32 -7.34 -11.98
C ARG A 244 6.91 -6.74 -11.78
N TYR A 245 6.40 -6.89 -10.57
CA TYR A 245 5.21 -6.21 -10.12
C TYR A 245 5.53 -5.40 -8.85
N ALA A 246 5.77 -4.08 -8.97
CA ALA A 246 6.37 -3.24 -7.94
C ALA A 246 7.72 -3.82 -7.46
N ASP A 247 7.86 -4.14 -6.17
CA ASP A 247 9.05 -4.76 -5.57
C ASP A 247 9.09 -6.30 -5.66
N ASP A 248 8.02 -6.94 -6.15
CA ASP A 248 7.94 -8.41 -6.37
C ASP A 248 8.53 -8.77 -7.74
N MET A 249 9.69 -9.39 -7.75
CA MET A 249 10.45 -9.77 -8.94
C MET A 249 10.43 -11.27 -9.15
N LYS A 250 10.31 -11.71 -10.41
CA LYS A 250 10.33 -13.12 -10.80
C LYS A 250 11.22 -13.34 -12.00
N ILE A 251 11.98 -14.42 -11.95
CA ILE A 251 12.88 -14.87 -13.01
C ILE A 251 12.49 -16.27 -13.40
N MET A 252 12.34 -16.52 -14.69
CA MET A 252 12.11 -17.88 -15.21
C MET A 252 13.20 -18.28 -16.19
N SER A 253 13.60 -19.55 -16.16
CA SER A 253 14.53 -20.17 -17.10
C SER A 253 14.13 -21.62 -17.38
N ASN A 254 14.71 -22.19 -18.42
CA ASN A 254 14.65 -23.64 -18.68
C ASN A 254 15.70 -24.43 -17.86
N ASP A 255 16.64 -23.74 -17.21
CA ASP A 255 17.71 -24.27 -16.38
C ASP A 255 17.71 -23.61 -14.99
N GLU A 256 17.71 -24.43 -13.93
CA GLU A 256 17.73 -23.98 -12.54
C GLU A 256 19.00 -23.19 -12.21
N GLN A 257 20.15 -23.61 -12.72
CA GLN A 257 21.42 -22.92 -12.47
C GLN A 257 21.46 -21.53 -13.10
N VAL A 258 20.78 -21.33 -14.23
CA VAL A 258 20.62 -20.02 -14.86
C VAL A 258 19.74 -19.12 -13.98
N CYS A 259 18.68 -19.65 -13.38
CA CYS A 259 17.89 -18.92 -12.38
C CYS A 259 18.75 -18.49 -11.19
N HIS A 260 19.57 -19.38 -10.63
CA HIS A 260 20.46 -19.06 -9.50
C HIS A 260 21.50 -17.98 -9.87
N LYS A 261 22.09 -18.03 -11.07
CA LYS A 261 22.99 -16.97 -11.56
C LYS A 261 22.26 -15.62 -11.67
N ALA A 262 21.03 -15.61 -12.19
CA ALA A 262 20.25 -14.40 -12.33
C ALA A 262 19.85 -13.80 -10.96
N ILE A 263 19.53 -14.65 -9.96
CA ILE A 263 19.29 -14.20 -8.58
C ILE A 263 20.55 -13.56 -7.98
N ALA A 264 21.73 -14.16 -8.19
CA ALA A 264 22.98 -13.60 -7.69
C ALA A 264 23.31 -12.24 -8.33
N LEU A 265 23.05 -12.08 -9.63
CA LEU A 265 23.19 -10.78 -10.32
C LEU A 265 22.18 -9.76 -9.79
N LEU A 266 20.93 -10.15 -9.58
CA LEU A 266 19.90 -9.28 -9.05
C LEU A 266 20.22 -8.81 -7.63
N ASP A 267 20.72 -9.69 -6.77
CA ASP A 267 21.22 -9.34 -5.44
C ASP A 267 22.39 -8.36 -5.51
N PHE A 268 23.33 -8.55 -6.43
CA PHE A 268 24.43 -7.61 -6.67
C PHE A 268 23.90 -6.21 -7.05
N TYR A 269 23.01 -6.12 -8.04
CA TYR A 269 22.46 -4.84 -8.49
C TYR A 269 21.59 -4.18 -7.41
N CYS A 270 20.87 -4.95 -6.61
CA CYS A 270 20.14 -4.43 -5.46
C CYS A 270 21.10 -3.81 -4.44
N LYS A 271 22.18 -4.50 -4.07
CA LYS A 271 23.18 -3.99 -3.11
C LYS A 271 23.88 -2.74 -3.61
N ASP A 272 24.25 -2.70 -4.90
CA ASP A 272 24.79 -1.49 -5.54
C ASP A 272 23.79 -0.32 -5.49
N SER A 273 22.50 -0.63 -5.46
CA SER A 273 21.40 0.33 -5.34
C SER A 273 20.94 0.58 -3.89
N CYS A 274 21.74 0.25 -2.89
CA CYS A 274 21.39 0.38 -1.46
C CYS A 274 20.14 -0.42 -1.03
N LEU A 275 19.75 -1.43 -1.81
CA LEU A 275 18.60 -2.29 -1.51
C LEU A 275 19.07 -3.64 -0.95
N ILE A 276 18.23 -4.22 -0.09
CA ILE A 276 18.56 -5.47 0.61
C ILE A 276 17.54 -6.54 0.21
N ALA A 277 18.04 -7.69 -0.26
CA ALA A 277 17.22 -8.84 -0.58
C ALA A 277 16.56 -9.45 0.68
N GLN A 278 15.31 -9.83 0.58
CA GLN A 278 14.57 -10.56 1.63
C GLN A 278 14.86 -12.06 1.51
N SER A 279 15.99 -12.52 2.05
CA SER A 279 16.48 -13.90 1.87
C SER A 279 15.46 -14.98 2.22
N GLY A 280 14.62 -14.79 3.23
CA GLY A 280 13.57 -15.73 3.61
C GLY A 280 12.42 -15.89 2.60
N LYS A 281 12.40 -15.10 1.52
CA LYS A 281 11.40 -15.19 0.45
C LYS A 281 11.99 -15.58 -0.90
N ILE A 282 13.30 -15.70 -1.01
CA ILE A 282 13.96 -16.14 -2.24
C ILE A 282 13.82 -17.64 -2.33
N ALA A 283 13.18 -18.13 -3.38
CA ALA A 283 12.99 -19.56 -3.63
C ALA A 283 12.92 -19.82 -5.13
N THR A 284 13.59 -20.89 -5.56
CA THR A 284 13.47 -21.42 -6.91
C THR A 284 12.61 -22.68 -6.88
N LYS A 285 11.71 -22.82 -7.84
CA LYS A 285 10.78 -23.96 -7.96
C LYS A 285 10.73 -24.42 -9.39
N GLU A 286 10.67 -25.72 -9.58
CA GLU A 286 10.29 -26.30 -10.88
C GLU A 286 8.75 -26.32 -10.99
N LEU A 287 8.24 -25.85 -12.10
CA LEU A 287 6.81 -25.84 -12.42
C LEU A 287 6.48 -27.00 -13.38
N ASP A 288 5.33 -27.61 -13.17
CA ASP A 288 4.66 -28.51 -14.08
C ASP A 288 3.28 -27.95 -14.50
N ASN A 289 2.53 -28.67 -15.31
CA ASN A 289 1.22 -28.24 -15.79
C ASN A 289 0.19 -28.00 -14.68
N ARG A 290 0.32 -28.65 -13.53
CA ARG A 290 -0.54 -28.48 -12.36
C ARG A 290 -0.05 -27.32 -11.52
N SER A 291 1.21 -27.35 -11.14
CA SER A 291 1.80 -26.35 -10.23
C SER A 291 1.82 -24.94 -10.82
N VAL A 292 1.97 -24.76 -12.14
CA VAL A 292 1.88 -23.43 -12.75
C VAL A 292 0.48 -22.82 -12.57
N ASN A 293 -0.59 -23.62 -12.66
CA ASN A 293 -1.94 -23.10 -12.44
C ASN A 293 -2.21 -22.81 -10.96
N GLU A 294 -1.70 -23.63 -10.05
CA GLU A 294 -1.76 -23.39 -8.60
C GLU A 294 -0.94 -22.17 -8.22
N TYR A 295 0.23 -21.99 -8.78
CA TYR A 295 1.11 -20.84 -8.59
C TYR A 295 0.42 -19.51 -8.98
N ILE A 296 -0.23 -19.49 -10.15
CA ILE A 296 -0.94 -18.31 -10.65
C ILE A 296 -2.22 -18.02 -9.83
N ASN A 297 -2.87 -19.06 -9.26
CA ASN A 297 -4.11 -18.96 -8.51
C ASN A 297 -3.96 -19.50 -7.08
N SER A 298 -2.97 -19.01 -6.35
CA SER A 298 -2.62 -19.44 -4.99
C SER A 298 -3.77 -19.48 -3.99
N SER A 299 -4.76 -18.57 -4.13
CA SER A 299 -5.93 -18.56 -3.24
C SER A 299 -6.90 -19.71 -3.50
N GLY A 300 -6.87 -20.35 -4.69
CA GLY A 300 -7.85 -21.37 -5.09
C GLY A 300 -9.31 -20.92 -5.06
N LEU A 301 -9.57 -19.60 -4.96
CA LEU A 301 -10.88 -18.99 -4.92
C LEU A 301 -11.26 -18.40 -6.30
N LYS A 302 -12.47 -18.69 -6.76
CA LYS A 302 -13.05 -18.03 -7.95
C LYS A 302 -13.61 -16.66 -7.56
N LEU A 303 -12.73 -15.72 -7.19
CA LEU A 303 -13.07 -14.41 -6.64
C LEU A 303 -14.04 -13.61 -7.49
N SER A 304 -13.87 -13.65 -8.81
CA SER A 304 -14.75 -12.93 -9.77
C SER A 304 -16.19 -13.44 -9.70
N ASN A 305 -16.37 -14.76 -9.69
CA ASN A 305 -17.70 -15.37 -9.67
C ASN A 305 -18.41 -15.09 -8.35
N ILE A 306 -17.72 -15.25 -7.23
CA ILE A 306 -18.28 -14.95 -5.90
C ILE A 306 -18.60 -13.46 -5.77
N THR A 307 -17.76 -12.58 -6.31
CA THR A 307 -18.01 -11.14 -6.29
C THR A 307 -19.21 -10.77 -7.17
N TYR A 308 -19.36 -11.39 -8.32
CA TYR A 308 -20.51 -11.18 -9.21
C TYR A 308 -21.81 -11.62 -8.54
N GLU A 309 -21.83 -12.82 -7.96
CA GLU A 309 -22.97 -13.35 -7.22
C GLU A 309 -23.39 -12.43 -6.07
N PHE A 310 -22.42 -11.93 -5.30
CA PHE A 310 -22.67 -11.00 -4.20
C PHE A 310 -23.19 -9.62 -4.64
N LYS A 311 -22.71 -9.10 -5.78
CA LYS A 311 -23.12 -7.78 -6.27
C LYS A 311 -24.60 -7.71 -6.67
N SER A 312 -25.17 -8.80 -7.13
CA SER A 312 -26.56 -8.83 -7.62
C SER A 312 -27.60 -8.78 -6.49
N THR A 313 -27.32 -9.36 -5.33
CA THR A 313 -28.29 -9.54 -4.26
C THR A 313 -27.81 -9.11 -2.86
N GLY A 314 -26.54 -8.70 -2.71
CA GLY A 314 -25.90 -8.47 -1.41
C GLY A 314 -25.64 -9.74 -0.58
N LYS A 315 -25.96 -10.92 -1.14
CA LYS A 315 -25.77 -12.24 -0.51
C LYS A 315 -25.13 -13.20 -1.52
N ILE A 316 -24.60 -14.30 -1.02
CA ILE A 316 -24.10 -15.42 -1.82
C ILE A 316 -24.99 -16.63 -1.64
N LYS A 317 -25.02 -17.53 -2.62
CA LYS A 317 -25.76 -18.79 -2.56
C LYS A 317 -25.27 -19.64 -1.39
N GLU A 318 -26.16 -20.48 -0.85
CA GLU A 318 -25.85 -21.36 0.27
C GLU A 318 -24.65 -22.29 -0.01
N SER A 319 -24.57 -22.84 -1.22
CA SER A 319 -23.45 -23.68 -1.63
C SER A 319 -22.13 -22.94 -1.66
N THR A 320 -22.11 -21.66 -2.11
CA THR A 320 -20.95 -20.79 -2.10
C THR A 320 -20.56 -20.41 -0.67
N HIS A 321 -21.55 -20.10 0.17
CA HIS A 321 -21.37 -19.80 1.60
C HIS A 321 -20.69 -20.97 2.30
N ASN A 322 -21.24 -22.17 2.19
CA ASN A 322 -20.71 -23.37 2.84
C ASN A 322 -19.29 -23.72 2.38
N ASN A 323 -18.99 -23.52 1.09
CA ASN A 323 -17.63 -23.70 0.57
C ASN A 323 -16.64 -22.67 1.14
N LEU A 324 -17.02 -21.38 1.18
CA LEU A 324 -16.17 -20.34 1.79
C LEU A 324 -15.95 -20.58 3.28
N LYS A 325 -17.01 -20.93 4.01
CA LYS A 325 -16.93 -21.27 5.44
C LYS A 325 -16.02 -22.47 5.69
N LYS A 326 -16.14 -23.54 4.90
CA LYS A 326 -15.26 -24.72 4.99
C LYS A 326 -13.78 -24.34 4.75
N LYS A 327 -13.51 -23.51 3.75
CA LYS A 327 -12.14 -23.01 3.49
C LYS A 327 -11.62 -22.13 4.60
N LEU A 328 -12.45 -21.28 5.19
CA LEU A 328 -12.10 -20.44 6.31
C LEU A 328 -11.76 -21.28 7.53
N LYS A 329 -12.59 -22.28 7.89
CA LYS A 329 -12.31 -23.22 8.98
C LYS A 329 -10.97 -23.94 8.79
N ALA A 330 -10.74 -24.49 7.61
CA ALA A 330 -9.51 -25.22 7.31
C ALA A 330 -8.23 -24.38 7.47
N VAL A 331 -8.35 -23.06 7.55
CA VAL A 331 -7.23 -22.15 7.86
C VAL A 331 -6.81 -22.32 9.32
N PHE A 332 -7.77 -22.42 10.22
CA PHE A 332 -7.55 -22.49 11.67
C PHE A 332 -7.23 -23.90 12.17
N ASP A 333 -7.53 -24.92 11.35
CA ASP A 333 -7.18 -26.33 11.64
C ASP A 333 -5.71 -26.66 11.32
N LYS A 334 -4.94 -25.72 10.77
CA LYS A 334 -3.52 -25.91 10.41
C LYS A 334 -2.60 -25.18 11.38
N ASP A 335 -1.51 -25.83 11.81
CA ASP A 335 -0.54 -25.33 12.78
C ASP A 335 0.15 -24.00 12.42
N SER A 336 -0.15 -23.38 11.26
CA SER A 336 0.41 -22.09 10.88
C SER A 336 -0.50 -21.28 9.95
N ILE A 337 -1.41 -20.50 10.51
CA ILE A 337 -2.18 -19.44 9.82
C ILE A 337 -1.27 -18.42 9.13
N LEU A 338 -0.07 -18.22 9.64
CA LEU A 338 0.91 -17.22 9.20
C LEU A 338 1.42 -17.41 7.76
N TYR A 339 1.35 -18.63 7.21
CA TYR A 339 1.87 -18.96 5.88
C TYR A 339 0.81 -18.93 4.77
N LEU A 340 -0.45 -18.67 5.10
CA LEU A 340 -1.55 -18.70 4.13
C LEU A 340 -1.68 -17.37 3.37
N ASP A 341 -2.26 -17.48 2.16
CA ASP A 341 -2.63 -16.31 1.37
C ASP A 341 -3.67 -15.48 2.15
N LYS A 342 -3.34 -14.23 2.43
CA LYS A 342 -4.25 -13.28 3.11
C LYS A 342 -5.64 -13.23 2.46
N THR A 343 -5.73 -13.48 1.16
CA THR A 343 -6.98 -13.47 0.41
C THR A 343 -7.94 -14.56 0.90
N VAL A 344 -7.41 -15.74 1.26
CA VAL A 344 -8.21 -16.87 1.75
C VAL A 344 -8.83 -16.57 3.11
N ILE A 345 -8.15 -15.77 3.91
CA ILE A 345 -8.63 -15.36 5.24
C ILE A 345 -9.55 -14.13 5.13
N LYS A 346 -9.10 -13.08 4.48
CA LYS A 346 -9.78 -11.76 4.46
C LYS A 346 -11.04 -11.75 3.60
N PHE A 347 -10.98 -12.30 2.40
CA PHE A 347 -12.06 -12.22 1.41
C PHE A 347 -13.38 -12.85 1.88
N PRO A 348 -13.41 -14.01 2.55
CA PRO A 348 -14.65 -14.61 3.06
C PRO A 348 -15.46 -13.67 3.94
N PHE A 349 -14.85 -12.95 4.87
CA PHE A 349 -15.56 -12.06 5.79
C PHE A 349 -16.34 -10.94 5.10
N PHE A 350 -15.91 -10.50 3.91
CA PHE A 350 -16.64 -9.49 3.13
C PHE A 350 -17.81 -10.08 2.31
N LYS A 351 -17.93 -11.41 2.22
CA LYS A 351 -18.89 -12.08 1.32
C LYS A 351 -19.83 -13.05 2.02
N LEU A 352 -19.41 -13.64 3.13
CA LEU A 352 -20.24 -14.59 3.88
C LEU A 352 -21.55 -13.96 4.31
N ASN A 353 -22.62 -14.78 4.28
CA ASN A 353 -23.91 -14.47 4.88
C ASN A 353 -23.81 -14.54 6.42
N LYS A 354 -24.82 -14.05 7.14
CA LYS A 354 -24.89 -14.18 8.60
C LYS A 354 -24.80 -15.65 9.02
N ASP A 355 -23.89 -15.96 9.96
CA ASP A 355 -23.64 -17.33 10.43
C ASP A 355 -22.93 -17.27 11.79
N ASP A 356 -23.56 -17.83 12.83
CA ASP A 356 -23.04 -17.78 14.20
C ASP A 356 -21.74 -18.59 14.35
N GLU A 357 -21.53 -19.62 13.54
CA GLU A 357 -20.27 -20.36 13.52
C GLU A 357 -19.10 -19.49 13.03
N VAL A 358 -19.35 -18.61 12.04
CA VAL A 358 -18.35 -17.64 11.59
C VAL A 358 -18.08 -16.59 12.67
N LYS A 359 -19.11 -16.13 13.40
CA LYS A 359 -18.94 -15.26 14.59
C LYS A 359 -18.02 -15.94 15.61
N ASN A 360 -18.30 -17.19 15.96
CA ASN A 360 -17.52 -17.94 16.95
C ASN A 360 -16.06 -18.14 16.51
N ILE A 361 -15.81 -18.38 15.23
CA ILE A 361 -14.44 -18.42 14.67
C ILE A 361 -13.72 -17.07 14.92
N ILE A 362 -14.38 -15.95 14.66
CA ILE A 362 -13.77 -14.62 14.89
C ILE A 362 -13.44 -14.43 16.36
N LEU A 363 -14.36 -14.74 17.26
CA LEU A 363 -14.19 -14.51 18.71
C LEU A 363 -13.10 -15.41 19.31
N SER A 364 -13.01 -16.68 18.88
CA SER A 364 -12.01 -17.64 19.37
C SER A 364 -10.61 -17.40 18.80
N HIS A 365 -10.50 -16.94 17.54
CA HIS A 365 -9.22 -16.71 16.85
C HIS A 365 -8.88 -15.22 16.72
N TRP A 366 -9.36 -14.39 17.62
CA TRP A 366 -9.24 -12.93 17.57
C TRP A 366 -7.80 -12.45 17.36
N ASN A 367 -6.85 -12.97 18.14
CA ASN A 367 -5.45 -12.55 18.07
C ASN A 367 -4.74 -13.06 16.80
N GLU A 368 -5.16 -14.18 16.24
CA GLU A 368 -4.59 -14.79 15.05
C GLU A 368 -5.02 -14.04 13.77
N LEU A 369 -6.18 -13.36 13.83
CA LEU A 369 -6.72 -12.58 12.72
C LEU A 369 -6.06 -11.21 12.52
N TYR A 370 -4.99 -10.88 13.27
CA TYR A 370 -4.35 -9.56 13.27
C TYR A 370 -3.96 -9.04 11.89
N LEU A 371 -3.61 -9.92 10.95
CA LEU A 371 -3.20 -9.56 9.58
C LEU A 371 -4.34 -9.09 8.67
N THR A 372 -5.57 -9.45 8.99
CA THR A 372 -6.74 -9.30 8.12
C THR A 372 -7.91 -8.71 8.87
N PHE A 373 -7.62 -7.99 9.93
CA PHE A 373 -8.56 -7.59 10.97
C PHE A 373 -9.76 -6.77 10.47
N GLU A 374 -9.60 -6.00 9.38
CA GLU A 374 -10.71 -5.26 8.79
C GLU A 374 -11.85 -6.20 8.29
N GLY A 375 -11.51 -7.41 7.82
CA GLY A 375 -12.51 -8.37 7.37
C GLY A 375 -13.43 -8.87 8.50
N PRO A 376 -12.87 -9.42 9.59
CA PRO A 376 -13.60 -9.79 10.79
C PRO A 376 -14.46 -8.67 11.36
N ILE A 377 -13.91 -7.48 11.56
CA ILE A 377 -14.65 -6.33 12.10
C ILE A 377 -15.78 -5.91 11.17
N TYR A 378 -15.53 -5.84 9.85
CA TYR A 378 -16.59 -5.59 8.87
C TYR A 378 -17.74 -6.62 8.98
N TYR A 379 -17.42 -7.92 9.13
CA TYR A 379 -18.42 -8.99 9.26
C TYR A 379 -19.23 -8.82 10.54
N LEU A 380 -18.58 -8.58 11.68
CA LEU A 380 -19.25 -8.35 12.95
C LEU A 380 -20.11 -7.09 12.91
N ASN A 381 -19.63 -6.00 12.33
CA ASN A 381 -20.42 -4.78 12.15
C ASN A 381 -21.67 -5.02 11.31
N LYS A 382 -21.54 -5.79 10.24
CA LYS A 382 -22.68 -6.05 9.34
C LYS A 382 -23.81 -6.86 9.99
N TYR A 383 -23.48 -7.77 10.91
CA TYR A 383 -24.45 -8.78 11.38
C TYR A 383 -24.66 -8.86 12.89
N TYR A 384 -23.77 -8.28 13.71
CA TYR A 384 -23.71 -8.50 15.16
C TYR A 384 -23.46 -7.22 15.97
N THR A 385 -23.91 -6.07 15.48
CA THR A 385 -23.70 -4.76 16.14
C THR A 385 -24.30 -4.66 17.54
N THR A 386 -25.34 -5.45 17.83
CA THR A 386 -26.03 -5.48 19.14
C THR A 386 -25.80 -6.78 19.91
N ASP A 387 -24.96 -7.67 19.41
CA ASP A 387 -24.64 -8.94 20.04
C ASP A 387 -23.77 -8.70 21.27
N LYS A 388 -24.29 -9.13 22.46
CA LYS A 388 -23.62 -8.88 23.74
C LYS A 388 -22.23 -9.49 23.82
N GLU A 389 -22.05 -10.72 23.33
CA GLU A 389 -20.75 -11.42 23.35
C GLU A 389 -19.70 -10.68 22.50
N VAL A 390 -20.12 -10.16 21.34
CA VAL A 390 -19.27 -9.36 20.46
C VAL A 390 -18.90 -8.03 21.14
N LEU A 391 -19.86 -7.34 21.73
CA LEU A 391 -19.64 -6.06 22.44
C LEU A 391 -18.71 -6.24 23.64
N ASP A 392 -18.93 -7.28 24.46
CA ASP A 392 -18.08 -7.60 25.62
C ASP A 392 -16.63 -7.94 25.17
N LYS A 393 -16.46 -8.67 24.07
CA LYS A 393 -15.14 -8.94 23.50
C LYS A 393 -14.44 -7.66 23.02
N ILE A 394 -15.15 -6.83 22.29
CA ILE A 394 -14.61 -5.54 21.79
C ILE A 394 -14.23 -4.64 22.96
N HIS A 395 -15.10 -4.47 23.95
CA HIS A 395 -14.82 -3.69 25.15
C HIS A 395 -13.54 -4.17 25.85
N THR A 396 -13.42 -5.49 26.08
CA THR A 396 -12.24 -6.09 26.70
C THR A 396 -10.96 -5.79 25.92
N VAL A 397 -11.00 -5.90 24.57
CA VAL A 397 -9.84 -5.65 23.70
C VAL A 397 -9.47 -4.16 23.68
N LEU A 398 -10.45 -3.26 23.69
CA LEU A 398 -10.17 -1.83 23.69
C LEU A 398 -9.59 -1.36 25.04
N LEU A 399 -10.07 -1.91 26.14
CA LEU A 399 -9.62 -1.55 27.49
C LEU A 399 -8.26 -2.14 27.83
N LYS A 400 -8.03 -3.43 27.52
CA LYS A 400 -6.77 -4.13 27.79
C LYS A 400 -5.78 -3.96 26.65
N ASP A 401 -4.51 -3.82 26.95
CA ASP A 401 -3.44 -3.70 25.95
C ASP A 401 -2.81 -5.06 25.60
N ASP A 402 -3.66 -6.06 25.34
CA ASP A 402 -3.26 -7.38 24.84
C ASP A 402 -3.27 -7.49 23.31
N THR A 403 -3.55 -6.39 22.61
CA THR A 403 -3.46 -6.29 21.15
C THR A 403 -2.07 -5.88 20.71
N LEU A 404 -1.39 -6.74 19.96
CA LEU A 404 -0.03 -6.49 19.46
C LEU A 404 0.11 -5.23 18.58
N PHE A 405 -0.98 -4.86 17.87
CA PHE A 405 -0.95 -3.77 16.91
C PHE A 405 -2.01 -2.73 17.22
N GLN A 406 -1.59 -1.50 17.43
CA GLN A 406 -2.48 -0.35 17.67
C GLN A 406 -3.45 -0.10 16.51
N TYR A 407 -3.01 -0.36 15.28
CA TYR A 407 -3.85 -0.28 14.10
C TYR A 407 -5.12 -1.14 14.21
N ASN A 408 -5.04 -2.33 14.82
CA ASN A 408 -6.21 -3.19 14.97
C ASN A 408 -7.26 -2.60 15.92
N LYS A 409 -6.83 -1.89 16.99
CA LYS A 409 -7.77 -1.13 17.84
C LYS A 409 -8.39 0.03 17.09
N ALA A 410 -7.60 0.76 16.29
CA ALA A 410 -8.10 1.85 15.46
C ALA A 410 -9.18 1.38 14.46
N ILE A 411 -9.00 0.20 13.85
CA ILE A 411 -9.99 -0.41 12.94
C ILE A 411 -11.33 -0.71 13.62
N ILE A 412 -11.35 -1.01 14.91
CA ILE A 412 -12.61 -1.18 15.64
C ILE A 412 -13.40 0.13 15.64
N PHE A 413 -12.76 1.24 15.98
CA PHE A 413 -13.41 2.56 15.95
C PHE A 413 -13.80 3.02 14.53
N ASP A 414 -13.02 2.62 13.51
CA ASP A 414 -13.27 2.99 12.12
C ASP A 414 -14.44 2.22 11.49
N LEU A 415 -14.58 0.94 11.81
CA LEU A 415 -15.47 0.04 11.09
C LEU A 415 -16.65 -0.53 11.91
N PHE A 416 -16.71 -0.32 13.22
CA PHE A 416 -17.76 -0.89 14.05
C PHE A 416 -18.74 0.17 14.57
N ASP A 417 -19.76 0.47 13.76
CA ASP A 417 -20.75 1.53 14.03
C ASP A 417 -21.61 1.30 15.30
N GLY A 418 -21.78 0.04 15.70
CA GLY A 418 -22.57 -0.35 16.87
C GLY A 418 -21.87 -0.21 18.22
N LEU A 419 -20.68 0.42 18.26
CA LEU A 419 -19.90 0.55 19.48
C LEU A 419 -20.57 1.54 20.45
N PRO A 420 -20.98 1.12 21.68
CA PRO A 420 -21.46 2.05 22.68
C PRO A 420 -20.37 3.01 23.16
N PHE A 421 -20.75 4.13 23.75
CA PHE A 421 -19.80 4.97 24.46
C PHE A 421 -19.33 4.29 25.73
N TYR A 422 -18.08 3.86 25.76
CA TYR A 422 -17.43 3.29 26.93
C TYR A 422 -16.54 4.35 27.58
N THR A 423 -16.96 4.94 28.70
CA THR A 423 -16.21 5.99 29.42
C THR A 423 -14.81 5.51 29.82
N ASP A 424 -14.69 4.29 30.34
CA ASP A 424 -13.42 3.69 30.75
C ASP A 424 -12.45 3.47 29.57
N VAL A 425 -12.96 3.05 28.42
CA VAL A 425 -12.15 2.92 27.18
C VAL A 425 -11.67 4.30 26.72
N TYR A 426 -12.58 5.28 26.65
CA TYR A 426 -12.25 6.63 26.20
C TYR A 426 -11.17 7.27 27.09
N GLU A 427 -11.34 7.20 28.41
CA GLU A 427 -10.35 7.70 29.36
C GLU A 427 -9.00 6.96 29.25
N SER A 428 -9.03 5.63 29.16
CA SER A 428 -7.81 4.81 29.00
C SER A 428 -7.04 5.20 27.73
N VAL A 429 -7.75 5.36 26.60
CA VAL A 429 -7.12 5.75 25.33
C VAL A 429 -6.53 7.16 25.40
N LEU A 430 -7.22 8.13 25.98
CA LEU A 430 -6.73 9.52 26.09
C LEU A 430 -5.55 9.65 27.06
N LYS A 431 -5.59 8.96 28.21
CA LYS A 431 -4.52 9.00 29.22
C LYS A 431 -3.25 8.26 28.80
N ASN A 432 -3.31 7.41 27.75
CA ASN A 432 -2.15 6.64 27.31
C ASN A 432 -1.03 7.57 26.79
N GLY A 433 0.08 7.62 27.50
CA GLY A 433 1.25 8.47 27.17
C GLY A 433 2.13 7.94 26.05
N ASN A 434 1.87 6.75 25.50
CA ASN A 434 2.68 6.17 24.45
C ASN A 434 2.47 6.93 23.12
N LYS A 435 3.53 7.53 22.59
CA LYS A 435 3.49 8.27 21.31
C LYS A 435 3.06 7.41 20.13
N ARG A 436 3.23 6.08 20.17
CA ARG A 436 2.76 5.15 19.14
C ARG A 436 1.25 4.95 19.15
N TYR A 437 0.57 5.37 20.21
CA TYR A 437 -0.88 5.23 20.42
C TYR A 437 -1.71 6.30 19.68
N TRP A 438 -1.09 7.24 18.99
CA TRP A 438 -1.75 8.37 18.37
C TRP A 438 -2.88 7.97 17.41
N ILE A 439 -2.70 6.88 16.65
CA ILE A 439 -3.72 6.41 15.70
C ILE A 439 -4.99 5.94 16.40
N VAL A 440 -4.86 5.27 17.55
CA VAL A 440 -6.03 4.85 18.35
C VAL A 440 -6.74 6.07 18.92
N LYS A 441 -5.99 7.05 19.43
CA LYS A 441 -6.55 8.32 19.92
C LYS A 441 -7.30 9.07 18.83
N TYR A 442 -6.71 9.18 17.66
CA TYR A 442 -7.32 9.83 16.50
C TYR A 442 -8.69 9.23 16.18
N TYR A 443 -8.76 7.93 15.97
CA TYR A 443 -10.02 7.26 15.67
C TYR A 443 -11.02 7.28 16.83
N ALA A 444 -10.57 7.11 18.06
CA ALA A 444 -11.46 7.19 19.25
C ALA A 444 -12.09 8.59 19.40
N ILE A 445 -11.32 9.66 19.16
CA ILE A 445 -11.84 11.02 19.24
C ILE A 445 -12.86 11.28 18.14
N ILE A 446 -12.58 10.87 16.89
CA ILE A 446 -13.53 11.00 15.78
C ILE A 446 -14.80 10.23 16.08
N PHE A 447 -14.68 9.02 16.55
CA PHE A 447 -15.82 8.15 16.81
C PHE A 447 -16.72 8.68 17.93
N TYR A 448 -16.12 9.09 19.06
CA TYR A 448 -16.86 9.51 20.24
C TYR A 448 -17.22 11.00 20.26
N ASN A 449 -16.56 11.84 19.48
CA ASN A 449 -16.81 13.28 19.48
C ASN A 449 -16.64 13.89 18.08
N PRO A 450 -17.55 13.60 17.16
CA PRO A 450 -17.45 14.05 15.77
C PRO A 450 -17.51 15.58 15.60
N VAL A 451 -17.92 16.32 16.64
CA VAL A 451 -18.06 17.80 16.60
C VAL A 451 -16.80 18.53 17.08
N SER A 452 -15.91 17.90 17.84
CA SER A 452 -14.74 18.55 18.47
C SER A 452 -13.43 18.46 17.66
N PHE A 453 -13.52 18.25 16.36
CA PHE A 453 -12.37 18.04 15.46
C PHE A 453 -11.33 19.18 15.41
N ILE A 454 -11.70 20.37 15.84
CA ILE A 454 -10.84 21.58 15.73
C ILE A 454 -9.76 21.65 16.84
N ALA A 455 -9.92 20.94 17.94
CA ALA A 455 -9.08 21.14 19.14
C ALA A 455 -7.86 20.18 19.27
N VAL A 456 -7.73 19.15 18.42
CA VAL A 456 -6.75 18.05 18.64
C VAL A 456 -5.41 18.28 17.96
N PHE A 457 -5.31 19.18 17.00
CA PHE A 457 -4.08 19.46 16.24
C PHE A 457 -3.28 20.69 16.71
N GLN A 458 -3.57 21.25 17.89
CA GLN A 458 -2.82 22.39 18.44
C GLN A 458 -1.74 22.01 19.48
N TYR A 459 -1.37 20.74 19.60
CA TYR A 459 -0.29 20.34 20.52
C TYR A 459 0.76 19.42 19.88
#